data_ea9b0449130a42f70c81010a307d6d97
#
_entry.id   ea9b0449130a42f70c81010a307d6d97
#
_cell.length_a   1.000
_cell.length_b   1.000
_cell.length_c   1.000
_cell.angle_alpha   90.00
_cell.angle_beta   90.00
_cell.angle_gamma   90.00
#
_symmetry.space_group_name_H-M   'P 1'
#
loop_
_entity.id
_entity.type
_entity.pdbx_description
1 polymer ?
#
loop_
_entity_poly.entity_id
_entity_poly.type
_entity_poly.pdbx_seq_one_letter_code
_entity_poly.pdbx_strand_id
1 'polypeptide(L)'
;MESVDAVKLVYQSAFGCGHLLSENCARRVAEELARTPARGDVPVGTPIGNRLCRLNLAAPAVQKLPPGRIADMMRVTMAQPLGGEAAMNAGLEALRELARAGEAPFSPESLEAFLGGWDGHTPVSHSEAYRAAYAPAYRVVREDLGTLVPAVVRIERKLAEGGRALAVLDGSCGSGKSTLADALAALYHTQPIRMDDFFLPPAMRTEQRLTQPGGNVHYERFREEVLAGLMRGGDVAYRRYDCRSGAWLDRVHRAAPVTVIEGSYSHHPAFAEAYGALDALRIFVHTAEEERMERLRAREGERFFTFETRWIPLEKSYLEAYDIKSGADIALESQPWA
;
A
#
# COMPACT_ATOMS: atom_id res chain seq x y z
N MET A 1 -7.50 -26.66 -14.91
CA MET A 1 -6.64 -26.45 -13.74
C MET A 1 -6.46 -27.80 -13.05
N GLU A 2 -5.24 -28.17 -12.77
CA GLU A 2 -4.90 -29.42 -12.07
C GLU A 2 -4.69 -29.16 -10.57
N SER A 3 -4.65 -30.21 -9.73
CA SER A 3 -4.40 -30.08 -8.29
C SER A 3 -3.13 -29.32 -7.94
N VAL A 4 -2.05 -29.52 -8.71
CA VAL A 4 -0.78 -28.80 -8.56
C VAL A 4 -0.94 -27.29 -8.71
N ASP A 5 -1.83 -26.80 -9.56
CA ASP A 5 -2.07 -25.37 -9.76
C ASP A 5 -2.72 -24.71 -8.56
N ALA A 6 -3.64 -25.41 -7.89
CA ALA A 6 -4.27 -24.97 -6.66
C ALA A 6 -3.30 -25.04 -5.46
N VAL A 7 -2.52 -26.11 -5.36
CA VAL A 7 -1.46 -26.22 -4.34
C VAL A 7 -0.44 -25.11 -4.51
N LYS A 8 -0.07 -24.73 -5.74
CA LYS A 8 0.80 -23.58 -6.01
C LYS A 8 0.20 -22.27 -5.49
N LEU A 9 -1.09 -22.05 -5.63
CA LEU A 9 -1.77 -20.87 -5.09
C LEU A 9 -1.65 -20.81 -3.56
N VAL A 10 -1.96 -21.92 -2.88
CA VAL A 10 -1.83 -22.05 -1.42
C VAL A 10 -0.39 -21.83 -0.98
N TYR A 11 0.58 -22.45 -1.67
CA TYR A 11 2.00 -22.25 -1.39
C TYR A 11 2.41 -20.77 -1.49
N GLN A 12 1.98 -20.08 -2.55
CA GLN A 12 2.29 -18.67 -2.75
C GLN A 12 1.64 -17.78 -1.70
N SER A 13 0.41 -18.08 -1.27
CA SER A 13 -0.28 -17.40 -0.20
C SER A 13 0.43 -17.57 1.15
N ALA A 14 0.99 -18.76 1.43
CA ALA A 14 1.66 -19.09 2.68
C ALA A 14 3.11 -18.58 2.75
N PHE A 15 3.88 -18.76 1.69
CA PHE A 15 5.33 -18.55 1.66
C PHE A 15 5.81 -17.44 0.71
N GLY A 16 4.90 -16.84 -0.06
CA GLY A 16 5.24 -15.74 -0.97
C GLY A 16 6.17 -16.14 -2.12
N CYS A 17 7.15 -15.30 -2.40
CA CYS A 17 8.02 -15.41 -3.57
C CYS A 17 9.52 -15.53 -3.25
N GLY A 18 9.89 -15.87 -2.01
CA GLY A 18 11.29 -15.87 -1.53
C GLY A 18 12.24 -16.65 -2.45
N HIS A 19 11.80 -17.81 -2.95
CA HIS A 19 12.57 -18.67 -3.86
C HIS A 19 12.91 -18.02 -5.22
N LEU A 20 12.23 -16.93 -5.58
CA LEU A 20 12.49 -16.16 -6.81
C LEU A 20 13.45 -15.00 -6.59
N LEU A 21 13.75 -14.66 -5.34
CA LEU A 21 14.67 -13.56 -4.99
C LEU A 21 16.13 -14.04 -5.13
N SER A 22 16.79 -13.53 -6.15
CA SER A 22 18.21 -13.76 -6.42
C SER A 22 18.82 -12.44 -6.90
N GLU A 23 20.13 -12.37 -7.02
CA GLU A 23 20.83 -11.22 -7.62
C GLU A 23 20.31 -10.90 -9.03
N ASN A 24 19.86 -11.91 -9.78
CA ASN A 24 19.31 -11.78 -11.11
C ASN A 24 17.79 -11.52 -11.16
N CYS A 25 17.13 -11.25 -10.02
CA CYS A 25 15.67 -11.10 -9.96
C CYS A 25 15.16 -10.03 -10.94
N ALA A 26 15.75 -8.83 -10.94
CA ALA A 26 15.35 -7.74 -11.82
C ALA A 26 15.52 -8.09 -13.31
N ARG A 27 16.61 -8.79 -13.67
CA ARG A 27 16.83 -9.27 -15.03
C ARG A 27 15.76 -10.28 -15.47
N ARG A 28 15.43 -11.25 -14.62
CA ARG A 28 14.35 -12.23 -14.90
C ARG A 28 13.00 -11.55 -15.08
N VAL A 29 12.70 -10.52 -14.27
CA VAL A 29 11.49 -9.71 -14.45
C VAL A 29 11.50 -8.99 -15.80
N ALA A 30 12.63 -8.38 -16.19
CA ALA A 30 12.76 -7.71 -17.48
C ALA A 30 12.56 -8.67 -18.67
N GLU A 31 13.17 -9.85 -18.62
CA GLU A 31 13.02 -10.89 -19.66
C GLU A 31 11.57 -11.37 -19.77
N GLU A 32 10.84 -11.48 -18.66
CA GLU A 32 9.44 -11.89 -18.68
C GLU A 32 8.51 -10.76 -19.16
N LEU A 33 8.73 -9.53 -18.73
CA LEU A 33 8.01 -8.36 -19.25
C LEU A 33 8.15 -8.22 -20.76
N ALA A 34 9.38 -8.40 -21.29
CA ALA A 34 9.65 -8.31 -22.73
C ALA A 34 8.89 -9.37 -23.57
N ARG A 35 8.55 -10.51 -22.96
CA ARG A 35 7.81 -11.62 -23.61
C ARG A 35 6.30 -11.57 -23.34
N THR A 36 5.87 -10.72 -22.40
CA THR A 36 4.47 -10.64 -21.97
C THR A 36 3.82 -9.43 -22.63
N PRO A 37 2.92 -9.60 -23.59
CA PRO A 37 2.20 -8.47 -24.19
C PRO A 37 1.26 -7.83 -23.17
N ALA A 38 1.13 -6.51 -23.23
CA ALA A 38 0.17 -5.78 -22.41
C ALA A 38 -1.27 -6.16 -22.78
N ARG A 39 -2.12 -6.35 -21.77
CA ARG A 39 -3.54 -6.70 -21.90
C ARG A 39 -4.37 -5.79 -21.01
N GLY A 40 -5.28 -5.03 -21.62
CA GLY A 40 -6.13 -4.07 -20.90
C GLY A 40 -7.26 -4.71 -20.07
N ASP A 41 -7.54 -5.99 -20.30
CA ASP A 41 -8.60 -6.77 -19.65
C ASP A 41 -8.15 -7.45 -18.34
N VAL A 42 -6.90 -7.27 -17.92
CA VAL A 42 -6.37 -7.91 -16.71
C VAL A 42 -6.18 -6.90 -15.57
N PRO A 43 -6.51 -7.27 -14.32
CA PRO A 43 -6.29 -6.42 -13.17
C PRO A 43 -4.79 -6.27 -12.87
N VAL A 44 -4.41 -5.17 -12.23
CA VAL A 44 -3.04 -4.92 -11.75
C VAL A 44 -2.59 -6.00 -10.77
N GLY A 45 -3.45 -6.37 -9.83
CA GLY A 45 -3.21 -7.41 -8.83
C GLY A 45 -4.43 -8.30 -8.64
N THR A 46 -4.20 -9.58 -8.39
CA THR A 46 -5.24 -10.54 -8.02
C THR A 46 -4.93 -11.06 -6.62
N PRO A 47 -5.80 -10.81 -5.62
CA PRO A 47 -5.60 -11.29 -4.25
C PRO A 47 -5.45 -12.82 -4.20
N ILE A 48 -4.59 -13.31 -3.32
CA ILE A 48 -4.34 -14.74 -3.12
C ILE A 48 -4.40 -15.17 -1.64
N GLY A 49 -4.92 -14.29 -0.77
CA GLY A 49 -4.96 -14.49 0.68
C GLY A 49 -3.66 -14.08 1.38
N ASN A 50 -3.70 -14.03 2.73
CA ASN A 50 -2.60 -13.62 3.57
C ASN A 50 -1.98 -12.25 3.18
N ARG A 51 -2.82 -11.31 2.73
CA ARG A 51 -2.42 -9.96 2.29
C ARG A 51 -1.44 -9.96 1.11
N LEU A 52 -1.44 -11.02 0.32
CA LEU A 52 -0.63 -11.15 -0.89
C LEU A 52 -1.50 -11.11 -2.15
N CYS A 53 -0.94 -10.61 -3.23
CA CYS A 53 -1.55 -10.65 -4.54
C CYS A 53 -0.55 -11.11 -5.62
N ARG A 54 -1.09 -11.63 -6.71
CA ARG A 54 -0.37 -11.84 -7.96
C ARG A 54 -0.36 -10.52 -8.74
N LEU A 55 0.76 -9.82 -8.73
CA LEU A 55 1.00 -8.63 -9.56
C LEU A 55 1.10 -9.09 -11.02
N ASN A 56 0.14 -8.71 -11.84
CA ASN A 56 0.01 -9.18 -13.21
C ASN A 56 0.96 -8.43 -14.16
N LEU A 57 1.94 -9.12 -14.71
CA LEU A 57 2.92 -8.51 -15.61
C LEU A 57 2.33 -8.10 -16.96
N ALA A 58 1.15 -8.63 -17.34
CA ALA A 58 0.43 -8.20 -18.54
C ALA A 58 -0.38 -6.91 -18.33
N ALA A 59 -0.59 -6.46 -17.10
CA ALA A 59 -1.35 -5.23 -16.84
C ALA A 59 -0.58 -4.00 -17.36
N PRO A 60 -1.24 -3.08 -18.12
CA PRO A 60 -0.55 -1.94 -18.75
C PRO A 60 0.15 -1.01 -17.74
N ALA A 61 -0.37 -0.88 -16.52
CA ALA A 61 0.28 -0.09 -15.48
C ALA A 61 1.56 -0.77 -14.96
N VAL A 62 1.56 -2.10 -14.81
CA VAL A 62 2.73 -2.87 -14.36
C VAL A 62 3.84 -2.86 -15.41
N GLN A 63 3.48 -2.89 -16.69
CA GLN A 63 4.42 -2.77 -17.82
C GLN A 63 5.20 -1.44 -17.82
N LYS A 64 4.70 -0.40 -17.16
CA LYS A 64 5.36 0.90 -17.05
C LYS A 64 6.36 0.97 -15.89
N LEU A 65 6.39 -0.03 -15.01
CA LEU A 65 7.32 -0.07 -13.90
C LEU A 65 8.71 -0.53 -14.36
N PRO A 66 9.78 0.08 -13.84
CA PRO A 66 11.12 -0.47 -14.00
C PRO A 66 11.18 -1.90 -13.43
N PRO A 67 11.80 -2.86 -14.13
CA PRO A 67 11.94 -4.24 -13.64
C PRO A 67 12.58 -4.33 -12.25
N GLY A 68 13.53 -3.44 -11.95
CA GLY A 68 14.15 -3.31 -10.63
C GLY A 68 13.12 -2.96 -9.55
N ARG A 69 12.16 -2.07 -9.85
CA ARG A 69 11.14 -1.68 -8.89
C ARG A 69 10.17 -2.83 -8.57
N ILE A 70 9.84 -3.67 -9.55
CA ILE A 70 9.06 -4.89 -9.30
C ILE A 70 9.86 -5.86 -8.40
N ALA A 71 11.18 -6.01 -8.64
CA ALA A 71 12.03 -6.81 -7.78
C ALA A 71 12.11 -6.24 -6.34
N ASP A 72 12.13 -4.91 -6.17
CA ASP A 72 12.09 -4.27 -4.85
C ASP A 72 10.75 -4.51 -4.15
N MET A 73 9.62 -4.46 -4.86
CA MET A 73 8.31 -4.84 -4.30
C MET A 73 8.32 -6.28 -3.77
N MET A 74 8.93 -7.20 -4.49
CA MET A 74 9.09 -8.58 -4.03
C MET A 74 9.98 -8.67 -2.78
N ARG A 75 11.09 -7.91 -2.71
CA ARG A 75 11.97 -7.86 -1.52
C ARG A 75 11.25 -7.29 -0.30
N VAL A 76 10.54 -6.17 -0.47
CA VAL A 76 9.73 -5.55 0.61
C VAL A 76 8.65 -6.52 1.10
N THR A 77 8.05 -7.30 0.19
CA THR A 77 7.07 -8.34 0.56
C THR A 77 7.70 -9.38 1.47
N MET A 78 8.89 -9.88 1.10
CA MET A 78 9.56 -10.95 1.84
C MET A 78 10.28 -10.50 3.12
N ALA A 79 10.43 -9.19 3.32
CA ALA A 79 11.01 -8.63 4.54
C ALA A 79 10.05 -8.68 5.76
N GLN A 80 8.79 -9.09 5.56
CA GLN A 80 7.80 -9.20 6.63
C GLN A 80 7.39 -10.67 6.86
N PRO A 81 6.94 -11.02 8.08
CA PRO A 81 6.39 -12.33 8.34
C PRO A 81 5.20 -12.64 7.42
N LEU A 82 5.19 -13.81 6.84
CA LEU A 82 4.09 -14.37 6.06
C LEU A 82 3.35 -15.45 6.84
N GLY A 83 2.29 -16.02 6.25
CA GLY A 83 1.46 -17.03 6.91
C GLY A 83 2.16 -18.32 7.30
N GLY A 84 3.24 -18.69 6.60
CA GLY A 84 4.06 -19.86 6.91
C GLY A 84 3.29 -21.19 6.88
N GLU A 85 3.78 -22.16 7.65
CA GLU A 85 3.20 -23.51 7.70
C GLU A 85 1.74 -23.54 8.16
N ALA A 86 1.37 -22.66 9.09
CA ALA A 86 -0.01 -22.60 9.57
C ALA A 86 -0.99 -22.22 8.44
N ALA A 87 -0.65 -21.20 7.66
CA ALA A 87 -1.45 -20.79 6.49
C ALA A 87 -1.43 -21.85 5.38
N MET A 88 -0.28 -22.53 5.19
CA MET A 88 -0.16 -23.64 4.25
C MET A 88 -1.11 -24.78 4.62
N ASN A 89 -1.08 -25.23 5.86
CA ASN A 89 -1.93 -26.32 6.34
C ASN A 89 -3.42 -25.96 6.26
N ALA A 90 -3.81 -24.76 6.66
CA ALA A 90 -5.18 -24.28 6.54
C ALA A 90 -5.67 -24.23 5.07
N GLY A 91 -4.81 -23.74 4.18
CA GLY A 91 -5.12 -23.70 2.75
C GLY A 91 -5.23 -25.07 2.10
N LEU A 92 -4.40 -26.02 2.48
CA LEU A 92 -4.51 -27.41 2.00
C LEU A 92 -5.79 -28.08 2.50
N GLU A 93 -6.19 -27.85 3.76
CA GLU A 93 -7.47 -28.39 4.25
C GLU A 93 -8.66 -27.78 3.52
N ALA A 94 -8.64 -26.47 3.28
CA ALA A 94 -9.67 -25.83 2.46
C ALA A 94 -9.74 -26.43 1.03
N LEU A 95 -8.60 -26.74 0.40
CA LEU A 95 -8.59 -27.44 -0.89
C LEU A 95 -9.19 -28.84 -0.82
N ARG A 96 -8.95 -29.58 0.26
CA ARG A 96 -9.55 -30.90 0.50
C ARG A 96 -11.06 -30.80 0.63
N GLU A 97 -11.55 -29.82 1.38
CA GLU A 97 -12.97 -29.58 1.55
C GLU A 97 -13.66 -29.24 0.22
N LEU A 98 -13.08 -28.31 -0.56
CA LEU A 98 -13.60 -27.94 -1.89
C LEU A 98 -13.59 -29.13 -2.86
N ALA A 99 -12.56 -29.98 -2.83
CA ALA A 99 -12.49 -31.17 -3.67
C ALA A 99 -13.56 -32.19 -3.29
N ARG A 100 -13.77 -32.43 -1.97
CA ARG A 100 -14.85 -33.35 -1.46
C ARG A 100 -16.25 -32.83 -1.80
N ALA A 101 -16.46 -31.51 -1.78
CA ALA A 101 -17.71 -30.86 -2.15
C ALA A 101 -17.96 -30.84 -3.66
N GLY A 102 -16.99 -31.22 -4.49
CA GLY A 102 -17.11 -31.14 -5.95
C GLY A 102 -17.01 -29.71 -6.50
N GLU A 103 -16.53 -28.77 -5.69
CA GLU A 103 -16.36 -27.36 -6.04
C GLU A 103 -14.96 -27.07 -6.63
N ALA A 104 -14.03 -28.02 -6.50
CA ALA A 104 -12.72 -27.92 -7.14
C ALA A 104 -12.75 -28.54 -8.56
N PRO A 105 -11.94 -28.05 -9.51
CA PRO A 105 -11.85 -28.59 -10.86
C PRO A 105 -11.00 -29.88 -10.96
N PHE A 106 -10.77 -30.58 -9.85
CA PHE A 106 -10.01 -31.81 -9.71
C PHE A 106 -10.64 -32.69 -8.60
N SER A 107 -10.38 -33.98 -8.64
CA SER A 107 -10.94 -34.92 -7.64
C SER A 107 -10.10 -34.93 -6.35
N PRO A 108 -10.69 -35.38 -5.20
CA PRO A 108 -9.95 -35.60 -3.96
C PRO A 108 -8.76 -36.55 -4.14
N GLU A 109 -8.92 -37.63 -4.93
CA GLU A 109 -7.89 -38.63 -5.18
C GLU A 109 -6.69 -38.00 -5.93
N SER A 110 -6.97 -37.11 -6.91
CA SER A 110 -5.92 -36.38 -7.63
C SER A 110 -5.12 -35.45 -6.73
N LEU A 111 -5.80 -34.78 -5.79
CA LEU A 111 -5.12 -33.93 -4.81
C LEU A 111 -4.25 -34.74 -3.88
N GLU A 112 -4.77 -35.83 -3.28
CA GLU A 112 -3.99 -36.67 -2.35
C GLU A 112 -2.83 -37.39 -3.04
N ALA A 113 -2.99 -37.81 -4.29
CA ALA A 113 -1.91 -38.39 -5.08
C ALA A 113 -0.78 -37.40 -5.29
N PHE A 114 -1.10 -36.11 -5.60
CA PHE A 114 -0.08 -35.06 -5.70
C PHE A 114 0.59 -34.79 -4.36
N LEU A 115 -0.18 -34.61 -3.30
CA LEU A 115 0.34 -34.32 -1.96
C LEU A 115 1.22 -35.43 -1.39
N GLY A 116 0.88 -36.71 -1.67
CA GLY A 116 1.68 -37.86 -1.25
C GLY A 116 3.04 -37.96 -1.91
N GLY A 117 3.24 -37.34 -3.07
CA GLY A 117 4.52 -37.25 -3.79
C GLY A 117 5.30 -35.96 -3.58
N TRP A 118 4.74 -34.99 -2.82
CA TRP A 118 5.35 -33.68 -2.61
C TRP A 118 5.85 -33.52 -1.15
N ASP A 119 6.99 -32.91 -0.98
CA ASP A 119 7.63 -32.72 0.33
C ASP A 119 7.02 -31.61 1.21
N GLY A 120 6.03 -30.87 0.70
CA GLY A 120 5.37 -29.76 1.40
C GLY A 120 6.15 -28.44 1.38
N HIS A 121 7.40 -28.42 0.94
CA HIS A 121 8.30 -27.26 1.05
C HIS A 121 8.87 -26.79 -0.28
N THR A 122 9.09 -27.69 -1.23
CA THR A 122 9.63 -27.33 -2.54
C THR A 122 8.60 -26.51 -3.33
N PRO A 123 8.98 -25.32 -3.84
CA PRO A 123 8.08 -24.50 -4.67
C PRO A 123 7.61 -25.24 -5.91
N VAL A 124 6.30 -25.29 -6.11
CA VAL A 124 5.70 -25.98 -7.24
C VAL A 124 5.51 -25.07 -8.47
N SER A 125 5.63 -25.66 -9.65
CA SER A 125 5.36 -24.98 -10.92
C SER A 125 3.91 -25.22 -11.37
N HIS A 126 3.36 -24.31 -12.17
CA HIS A 126 2.08 -24.57 -12.84
C HIS A 126 2.18 -25.79 -13.76
N SER A 127 1.05 -26.52 -13.90
CA SER A 127 0.91 -27.59 -14.89
C SER A 127 1.11 -27.08 -16.32
N GLU A 128 1.46 -27.97 -17.22
CA GLU A 128 1.58 -27.62 -18.65
C GLU A 128 0.22 -27.18 -19.23
N ALA A 129 -0.84 -27.86 -18.83
CA ALA A 129 -2.21 -27.51 -19.23
C ALA A 129 -2.59 -26.10 -18.78
N TYR A 130 -2.24 -25.70 -17.54
CA TYR A 130 -2.49 -24.37 -17.04
C TYR A 130 -1.67 -23.32 -17.80
N ARG A 131 -0.39 -23.59 -18.05
CA ARG A 131 0.48 -22.67 -18.82
C ARG A 131 -0.02 -22.47 -20.25
N ALA A 132 -0.44 -23.55 -20.92
CA ALA A 132 -0.99 -23.49 -22.26
C ALA A 132 -2.29 -22.68 -22.33
N ALA A 133 -3.18 -22.86 -21.34
CA ALA A 133 -4.48 -22.21 -21.31
C ALA A 133 -4.44 -20.73 -20.89
N TYR A 134 -3.59 -20.37 -19.91
CA TYR A 134 -3.64 -19.06 -19.24
C TYR A 134 -2.38 -18.20 -19.44
N ALA A 135 -1.28 -18.77 -19.97
CA ALA A 135 0.00 -18.07 -20.14
C ALA A 135 0.35 -17.17 -18.91
N PRO A 136 0.40 -17.73 -17.68
CA PRO A 136 0.50 -16.94 -16.46
C PRO A 136 1.81 -16.16 -16.39
N ALA A 137 1.71 -14.84 -16.30
CA ALA A 137 2.84 -13.92 -16.15
C ALA A 137 2.58 -12.99 -14.96
N TYR A 138 3.15 -13.30 -13.80
CA TYR A 138 2.92 -12.54 -12.58
C TYR A 138 4.08 -12.64 -11.58
N ARG A 139 4.08 -11.73 -10.59
CA ARG A 139 4.93 -11.81 -9.39
C ARG A 139 4.04 -11.73 -8.15
N VAL A 140 4.46 -12.41 -7.07
CA VAL A 140 3.74 -12.31 -5.80
C VAL A 140 4.32 -11.13 -5.03
N VAL A 141 3.43 -10.22 -4.62
CA VAL A 141 3.75 -9.06 -3.80
C VAL A 141 2.64 -8.85 -2.76
N ARG A 142 2.88 -7.99 -1.78
CA ARG A 142 1.83 -7.56 -0.85
C ARG A 142 0.74 -6.78 -1.60
N GLU A 143 -0.50 -6.90 -1.14
CA GLU A 143 -1.66 -6.22 -1.75
C GLU A 143 -1.53 -4.70 -1.74
N ASP A 144 -1.00 -4.12 -0.66
CA ASP A 144 -0.76 -2.68 -0.56
C ASP A 144 0.22 -2.18 -1.63
N LEU A 145 1.26 -2.96 -1.96
CA LEU A 145 2.17 -2.65 -3.06
C LEU A 145 1.48 -2.77 -4.43
N GLY A 146 0.59 -3.75 -4.60
CA GLY A 146 -0.27 -3.86 -5.79
C GLY A 146 -1.18 -2.64 -5.95
N THR A 147 -1.83 -2.21 -4.87
CA THR A 147 -2.66 -0.99 -4.82
C THR A 147 -1.87 0.28 -5.18
N LEU A 148 -0.60 0.34 -4.79
CA LEU A 148 0.28 1.48 -5.03
C LEU A 148 0.82 1.59 -6.46
N VAL A 149 0.64 0.61 -7.33
CA VAL A 149 1.20 0.62 -8.70
C VAL A 149 0.93 1.92 -9.47
N PRO A 150 -0.31 2.50 -9.49
CA PRO A 150 -0.54 3.76 -10.18
C PRO A 150 0.30 4.92 -9.64
N ALA A 151 0.49 4.98 -8.33
CA ALA A 151 1.31 6.00 -7.68
C ALA A 151 2.81 5.76 -7.97
N VAL A 152 3.28 4.52 -7.86
CA VAL A 152 4.68 4.15 -8.14
C VAL A 152 5.06 4.49 -9.58
N VAL A 153 4.19 4.22 -10.57
CA VAL A 153 4.42 4.63 -11.97
C VAL A 153 4.66 6.14 -12.11
N ARG A 154 3.86 6.96 -11.39
CA ARG A 154 4.03 8.42 -11.40
C ARG A 154 5.31 8.85 -10.68
N ILE A 155 5.64 8.23 -9.56
CA ILE A 155 6.88 8.48 -8.81
C ILE A 155 8.10 8.13 -9.67
N GLU A 156 8.13 6.96 -10.31
CA GLU A 156 9.24 6.57 -11.19
C GLU A 156 9.44 7.54 -12.35
N ARG A 157 8.35 8.06 -12.94
CA ARG A 157 8.42 9.10 -13.96
C ARG A 157 9.06 10.37 -13.42
N LYS A 158 8.61 10.88 -12.25
CA LYS A 158 9.20 12.07 -11.62
C LYS A 158 10.68 11.88 -11.28
N LEU A 159 11.06 10.71 -10.82
CA LEU A 159 12.46 10.37 -10.57
C LEU A 159 13.32 10.41 -11.85
N ALA A 160 12.78 9.90 -12.95
CA ALA A 160 13.48 9.92 -14.24
C ALA A 160 13.61 11.35 -14.82
N GLU A 161 12.63 12.22 -14.61
CA GLU A 161 12.59 13.59 -15.11
C GLU A 161 13.40 14.56 -14.24
N GLY A 162 13.31 14.46 -12.91
CA GLY A 162 13.85 15.45 -11.97
C GLY A 162 14.73 14.90 -10.84
N GLY A 163 14.93 13.56 -10.78
CA GLY A 163 15.73 12.90 -9.74
C GLY A 163 15.10 12.91 -8.34
N ARG A 164 13.94 13.54 -8.17
CA ARG A 164 13.19 13.62 -6.90
C ARG A 164 11.69 13.49 -7.12
N ALA A 165 11.00 12.98 -6.10
CA ALA A 165 9.54 12.93 -6.06
C ALA A 165 9.02 13.20 -4.65
N LEU A 166 7.94 13.99 -4.55
CA LEU A 166 7.19 14.21 -3.32
C LEU A 166 5.82 13.55 -3.50
N ALA A 167 5.52 12.53 -2.71
CA ALA A 167 4.21 11.88 -2.65
C ALA A 167 3.48 12.31 -1.38
N VAL A 168 2.25 12.81 -1.52
CA VAL A 168 1.44 13.30 -0.41
C VAL A 168 0.13 12.51 -0.37
N LEU A 169 -0.10 11.77 0.71
CA LEU A 169 -1.27 10.91 0.89
C LEU A 169 -2.26 11.54 1.86
N ASP A 170 -3.45 11.87 1.40
CA ASP A 170 -4.58 12.31 2.21
C ASP A 170 -5.76 11.33 2.10
N GLY A 171 -6.75 11.49 2.94
CA GLY A 171 -7.95 10.65 2.99
C GLY A 171 -8.49 10.53 4.40
N SER A 172 -9.66 9.95 4.55
CA SER A 172 -10.32 9.81 5.83
C SER A 172 -9.54 8.93 6.82
N CYS A 173 -9.66 9.20 8.11
CA CYS A 173 -9.15 8.31 9.16
C CYS A 173 -9.71 6.89 8.97
N GLY A 174 -8.87 5.87 9.14
CA GLY A 174 -9.24 4.48 8.86
C GLY A 174 -9.21 4.05 7.39
N SER A 175 -8.91 4.96 6.43
CA SER A 175 -8.84 4.63 5.00
C SER A 175 -7.61 3.82 4.56
N GLY A 176 -6.66 3.53 5.45
CA GLY A 176 -5.44 2.77 5.10
C GLY A 176 -4.27 3.61 4.59
N LYS A 177 -4.36 4.95 4.58
CA LYS A 177 -3.29 5.83 4.08
C LYS A 177 -1.94 5.63 4.76
N SER A 178 -1.90 5.45 6.08
CA SER A 178 -0.63 5.20 6.81
C SER A 178 0.02 3.90 6.37
N THR A 179 -0.76 2.84 6.12
CA THR A 179 -0.23 1.57 5.62
C THR A 179 0.35 1.72 4.21
N LEU A 180 -0.33 2.44 3.32
CA LEU A 180 0.18 2.71 1.97
C LEU A 180 1.42 3.61 2.01
N ALA A 181 1.45 4.60 2.90
CA ALA A 181 2.62 5.46 3.08
C ALA A 181 3.83 4.68 3.62
N ASP A 182 3.62 3.77 4.58
CA ASP A 182 4.68 2.89 5.10
C ASP A 182 5.19 1.92 4.03
N ALA A 183 4.30 1.41 3.17
CA ALA A 183 4.69 0.57 2.04
C ALA A 183 5.53 1.35 1.00
N LEU A 184 5.14 2.59 0.67
CA LEU A 184 5.95 3.48 -0.18
C LEU A 184 7.30 3.79 0.47
N ALA A 185 7.30 4.12 1.75
CA ALA A 185 8.53 4.43 2.48
C ALA A 185 9.50 3.24 2.50
N ALA A 186 8.98 2.02 2.72
CA ALA A 186 9.79 0.80 2.63
C ALA A 186 10.34 0.58 1.21
N LEU A 187 9.52 0.81 0.17
CA LEU A 187 9.90 0.62 -1.23
C LEU A 187 11.00 1.60 -1.68
N TYR A 188 11.01 2.81 -1.13
CA TYR A 188 11.98 3.87 -1.49
C TYR A 188 13.03 4.16 -0.40
N HIS A 189 13.10 3.31 0.62
CA HIS A 189 14.07 3.42 1.73
C HIS A 189 14.06 4.80 2.42
N THR A 190 12.86 5.31 2.71
CA THR A 190 12.63 6.60 3.38
C THR A 190 11.74 6.41 4.61
N GLN A 191 11.41 7.51 5.28
CA GLN A 191 10.45 7.55 6.38
C GLN A 191 9.37 8.58 6.08
N PRO A 192 8.09 8.29 6.31
CA PRO A 192 7.03 9.26 6.05
C PRO A 192 7.06 10.38 7.09
N ILE A 193 6.81 11.61 6.63
CA ILE A 193 6.46 12.75 7.48
C ILE A 193 4.95 12.65 7.73
N ARG A 194 4.55 12.62 9.01
CA ARG A 194 3.16 12.40 9.39
C ARG A 194 2.47 13.71 9.78
N MET A 195 1.32 13.99 9.21
CA MET A 195 0.52 15.15 9.57
C MET A 195 0.06 15.10 11.04
N ASP A 196 -0.08 13.91 11.61
CA ASP A 196 -0.42 13.71 13.02
C ASP A 196 0.60 14.33 13.98
N ASP A 197 1.85 14.56 13.56
CA ASP A 197 2.88 15.27 14.32
C ASP A 197 2.58 16.78 14.45
N PHE A 198 1.61 17.28 13.69
CA PHE A 198 1.26 18.70 13.58
C PHE A 198 -0.15 19.05 14.11
N PHE A 199 -0.78 18.19 14.88
CA PHE A 199 -2.02 18.58 15.57
C PHE A 199 -1.76 19.73 16.54
N LEU A 200 -2.77 20.60 16.70
CA LEU A 200 -2.68 21.75 17.59
C LEU A 200 -2.56 21.30 19.06
N PRO A 201 -1.69 21.94 19.84
CA PRO A 201 -1.75 21.85 21.31
C PRO A 201 -3.08 22.34 21.85
N PRO A 202 -3.56 21.84 23.03
CA PRO A 202 -4.85 22.21 23.59
C PRO A 202 -5.09 23.72 23.70
N ALA A 203 -4.09 24.49 24.09
CA ALA A 203 -4.18 25.95 24.23
C ALA A 203 -4.48 26.68 22.89
N MET A 204 -4.20 26.07 21.75
CA MET A 204 -4.46 26.62 20.41
C MET A 204 -5.78 26.15 19.80
N ARG A 205 -6.48 25.22 20.44
CA ARG A 205 -7.75 24.65 19.97
C ARG A 205 -8.93 25.54 20.35
N THR A 206 -8.90 26.81 19.93
CA THR A 206 -10.02 27.72 20.14
C THR A 206 -11.24 27.28 19.30
N GLU A 207 -12.45 27.66 19.73
CA GLU A 207 -13.66 27.39 18.95
C GLU A 207 -13.55 27.97 17.55
N GLN A 208 -13.11 29.22 17.41
CA GLN A 208 -12.88 29.87 16.10
C GLN A 208 -11.93 29.08 15.22
N ARG A 209 -10.89 28.45 15.77
CA ARG A 209 -9.93 27.66 15.00
C ARG A 209 -10.53 26.33 14.58
N LEU A 210 -11.26 25.65 15.46
CA LEU A 210 -11.84 24.34 15.19
C LEU A 210 -13.07 24.38 14.27
N THR A 211 -13.73 25.54 14.12
CA THR A 211 -14.82 25.71 13.15
C THR A 211 -14.29 25.91 11.72
N GLN A 212 -13.01 26.21 11.55
CA GLN A 212 -12.38 26.27 10.23
C GLN A 212 -12.15 24.84 9.67
N PRO A 213 -12.50 24.55 8.43
CA PRO A 213 -12.16 23.28 7.79
C PRO A 213 -10.65 23.03 7.85
N GLY A 214 -10.22 21.91 8.45
CA GLY A 214 -8.80 21.60 8.66
C GLY A 214 -8.11 22.40 9.76
N GLY A 215 -8.85 23.22 10.53
CA GLY A 215 -8.31 24.10 11.56
C GLY A 215 -7.71 23.40 12.79
N ASN A 216 -7.87 22.09 12.93
CA ASN A 216 -7.29 21.30 14.02
C ASN A 216 -5.81 20.93 13.80
N VAL A 217 -5.24 21.28 12.64
CA VAL A 217 -3.81 21.06 12.31
C VAL A 217 -3.07 22.39 12.39
N HIS A 218 -1.82 22.34 12.82
CA HIS A 218 -0.93 23.50 12.84
C HIS A 218 -0.27 23.68 11.48
N TYR A 219 -1.07 24.02 10.45
CA TYR A 219 -0.61 24.14 9.08
C TYR A 219 0.46 25.23 8.88
N GLU A 220 0.48 26.26 9.72
CA GLU A 220 1.50 27.29 9.70
C GLU A 220 2.88 26.69 10.00
N ARG A 221 2.97 25.92 11.10
CA ARG A 221 4.22 25.26 11.50
C ARG A 221 4.66 24.21 10.47
N PHE A 222 3.70 23.45 9.89
CA PHE A 222 4.02 22.51 8.83
C PHE A 222 4.66 23.19 7.60
N ARG A 223 4.13 24.35 7.20
CA ARG A 223 4.72 25.16 6.13
C ARG A 223 6.13 25.60 6.44
N GLU A 224 6.35 26.13 7.66
CA GLU A 224 7.64 26.70 8.08
C GLU A 224 8.71 25.63 8.32
N GLU A 225 8.37 24.57 9.03
CA GLU A 225 9.32 23.53 9.42
C GLU A 225 9.54 22.50 8.30
N VAL A 226 8.47 22.04 7.63
CA VAL A 226 8.56 20.95 6.65
C VAL A 226 8.67 21.49 5.22
N LEU A 227 7.67 22.21 4.73
CA LEU A 227 7.62 22.56 3.31
C LEU A 227 8.75 23.52 2.92
N ALA A 228 9.05 24.52 3.74
CA ALA A 228 10.19 25.41 3.52
C ALA A 228 11.53 24.64 3.60
N GLY A 229 11.62 23.61 4.45
CA GLY A 229 12.76 22.71 4.50
C GLY A 229 12.95 21.91 3.23
N LEU A 230 11.88 21.28 2.72
CA LEU A 230 11.89 20.52 1.46
C LEU A 230 12.26 21.39 0.26
N MET A 231 11.77 22.64 0.21
CA MET A 231 12.13 23.59 -0.86
C MET A 231 13.62 23.97 -0.86
N ARG A 232 14.24 24.07 0.31
CA ARG A 232 15.69 24.31 0.42
C ARG A 232 16.54 23.09 0.01
N GLY A 233 15.96 21.89 0.07
CA GLY A 233 16.67 20.64 -0.10
C GLY A 233 17.46 20.23 1.16
N GLY A 234 17.96 19.00 1.18
CA GLY A 234 18.67 18.45 2.34
C GLY A 234 17.72 17.87 3.41
N ASP A 235 18.28 17.64 4.60
CA ASP A 235 17.53 17.11 5.75
C ASP A 235 16.54 18.16 6.27
N VAL A 236 15.37 17.69 6.71
CA VAL A 236 14.30 18.54 7.26
C VAL A 236 14.15 18.25 8.75
N ALA A 237 14.48 19.26 9.58
CA ALA A 237 14.26 19.20 11.01
C ALA A 237 12.90 19.82 11.36
N TYR A 238 12.11 19.13 12.16
CA TYR A 238 10.81 19.60 12.65
C TYR A 238 10.52 19.04 14.03
N ARG A 239 9.47 19.54 14.70
CA ARG A 239 9.05 19.05 16.01
C ARG A 239 7.71 18.33 15.92
N ARG A 240 7.67 17.11 16.41
CA ARG A 240 6.43 16.39 16.65
C ARG A 240 5.78 16.87 17.95
N TYR A 241 4.49 17.18 17.89
CA TYR A 241 3.66 17.32 19.07
C TYR A 241 2.97 16.00 19.38
N ASP A 242 3.29 15.40 20.51
CA ASP A 242 2.61 14.18 20.97
C ASP A 242 1.34 14.54 21.73
N CYS A 243 0.18 14.34 21.10
CA CYS A 243 -1.13 14.64 21.69
C CYS A 243 -1.46 13.83 22.94
N ARG A 244 -0.77 12.71 23.19
CA ARG A 244 -1.04 11.87 24.37
C ARG A 244 -0.29 12.39 25.59
N SER A 245 0.96 12.69 25.46
CA SER A 245 1.82 13.18 26.55
C SER A 245 1.88 14.71 26.64
N GLY A 246 1.48 15.44 25.59
CA GLY A 246 1.69 16.88 25.47
C GLY A 246 3.15 17.29 25.22
N ALA A 247 4.02 16.33 24.95
CA ALA A 247 5.45 16.58 24.76
C ALA A 247 5.78 17.01 23.33
N TRP A 248 6.85 17.81 23.22
CA TRP A 248 7.48 18.15 21.96
C TRP A 248 8.74 17.29 21.76
N LEU A 249 8.84 16.66 20.59
CA LEU A 249 9.92 15.73 20.24
C LEU A 249 10.57 16.18 18.94
N ASP A 250 11.89 16.36 18.95
CA ASP A 250 12.64 16.68 17.75
C ASP A 250 12.62 15.49 16.77
N ARG A 251 12.47 15.82 15.48
CA ARG A 251 12.48 14.89 14.35
C ARG A 251 13.36 15.42 13.25
N VAL A 252 14.02 14.50 12.56
CA VAL A 252 14.77 14.81 11.35
C VAL A 252 14.35 13.83 10.26
N HIS A 253 13.75 14.34 9.21
CA HIS A 253 13.55 13.58 7.98
C HIS A 253 14.81 13.71 7.13
N ARG A 254 15.46 12.58 6.85
CA ARG A 254 16.68 12.55 6.02
C ARG A 254 16.32 12.75 4.56
N ALA A 255 17.13 13.55 3.87
CA ALA A 255 16.95 13.76 2.44
C ALA A 255 17.03 12.43 1.67
N ALA A 256 16.03 12.19 0.83
CA ALA A 256 15.93 11.01 0.01
C ALA A 256 15.38 11.37 -1.38
N PRO A 257 15.62 10.54 -2.40
CA PRO A 257 15.02 10.77 -3.73
C PRO A 257 13.49 10.81 -3.70
N VAL A 258 12.86 10.08 -2.79
CA VAL A 258 11.40 10.12 -2.58
C VAL A 258 11.10 10.57 -1.16
N THR A 259 10.31 11.63 -1.04
CA THR A 259 9.71 12.05 0.23
C THR A 259 8.24 11.64 0.25
N VAL A 260 7.79 11.08 1.36
CA VAL A 260 6.40 10.70 1.58
C VAL A 260 5.85 11.55 2.73
N ILE A 261 4.75 12.26 2.48
CA ILE A 261 3.94 12.94 3.49
C ILE A 261 2.62 12.19 3.60
N GLU A 262 2.13 11.95 4.81
CA GLU A 262 0.84 11.27 4.98
C GLU A 262 0.05 11.83 6.16
N GLY A 263 -1.25 11.72 6.04
CA GLY A 263 -2.20 11.98 7.11
C GLY A 263 -3.41 12.78 6.63
N SER A 264 -4.49 12.72 7.39
CA SER A 264 -5.63 13.61 7.18
C SER A 264 -5.16 15.06 7.25
N TYR A 265 -5.70 15.90 6.37
CA TYR A 265 -5.31 17.32 6.19
C TYR A 265 -3.98 17.57 5.46
N SER A 266 -3.32 16.56 4.92
CA SER A 266 -2.06 16.74 4.18
C SER A 266 -2.25 17.47 2.84
N HIS A 267 -3.47 17.50 2.27
CA HIS A 267 -3.80 18.30 1.07
C HIS A 267 -4.39 19.69 1.43
N HIS A 268 -4.21 20.18 2.66
CA HIS A 268 -4.78 21.47 3.06
C HIS A 268 -4.38 22.59 2.09
N PRO A 269 -5.33 23.48 1.67
CA PRO A 269 -5.06 24.54 0.68
C PRO A 269 -3.91 25.47 1.03
N ALA A 270 -3.60 25.65 2.33
CA ALA A 270 -2.45 26.40 2.78
C ALA A 270 -1.10 25.87 2.25
N PHE A 271 -1.05 24.66 1.69
CA PHE A 271 0.15 24.01 1.14
C PHE A 271 0.20 24.07 -0.39
N ALA A 272 -0.83 24.55 -1.05
CA ALA A 272 -0.99 24.46 -2.52
C ALA A 272 0.18 25.09 -3.28
N GLU A 273 0.65 26.28 -2.87
CA GLU A 273 1.77 26.96 -3.50
C GLU A 273 3.07 26.15 -3.38
N ALA A 274 3.38 25.67 -2.18
CA ALA A 274 4.58 24.87 -1.94
C ALA A 274 4.53 23.51 -2.67
N TYR A 275 3.37 22.87 -2.69
CA TYR A 275 3.19 21.62 -3.44
C TYR A 275 3.29 21.83 -4.95
N GLY A 276 2.81 22.96 -5.47
CA GLY A 276 3.02 23.33 -6.87
C GLY A 276 4.51 23.52 -7.19
N ALA A 277 5.25 24.25 -6.35
CA ALA A 277 6.69 24.49 -6.51
C ALA A 277 7.53 23.19 -6.39
N LEU A 278 7.09 22.24 -5.57
CA LEU A 278 7.74 20.94 -5.37
C LEU A 278 7.26 19.87 -6.35
N ASP A 279 6.34 20.18 -7.25
CA ASP A 279 5.69 19.22 -8.17
C ASP A 279 5.18 17.97 -7.43
N ALA A 280 4.46 18.18 -6.32
CA ALA A 280 3.97 17.14 -5.46
C ALA A 280 2.92 16.26 -6.16
N LEU A 281 3.03 14.95 -6.00
CA LEU A 281 2.02 13.98 -6.39
C LEU A 281 1.00 13.83 -5.25
N ARG A 282 -0.21 14.34 -5.45
CA ARG A 282 -1.30 14.28 -4.47
C ARG A 282 -2.11 12.99 -4.66
N ILE A 283 -2.17 12.17 -3.63
CA ILE A 283 -2.82 10.86 -3.62
C ILE A 283 -3.94 10.88 -2.59
N PHE A 284 -5.16 10.62 -3.01
CA PHE A 284 -6.29 10.45 -2.11
C PHE A 284 -6.57 8.98 -1.86
N VAL A 285 -6.56 8.56 -0.60
CA VAL A 285 -6.80 7.17 -0.19
C VAL A 285 -8.19 7.05 0.39
N HIS A 286 -9.00 6.14 -0.16
CA HIS A 286 -10.35 5.87 0.32
C HIS A 286 -10.62 4.36 0.45
N THR A 287 -11.66 4.02 1.16
CA THR A 287 -12.24 2.68 1.27
C THR A 287 -13.74 2.82 1.52
N ALA A 288 -14.50 1.73 1.45
CA ALA A 288 -15.91 1.72 1.80
C ALA A 288 -16.15 2.23 3.23
N GLU A 289 -17.22 2.98 3.44
CA GLU A 289 -17.51 3.63 4.75
C GLU A 289 -17.68 2.60 5.86
N GLU A 290 -18.39 1.51 5.59
CA GLU A 290 -18.64 0.42 6.54
C GLU A 290 -17.31 -0.17 7.02
N GLU A 291 -16.44 -0.52 6.09
CA GLU A 291 -15.13 -1.08 6.40
C GLU A 291 -14.24 -0.09 7.16
N ARG A 292 -14.26 1.17 6.77
CA ARG A 292 -13.54 2.25 7.46
C ARG A 292 -13.94 2.35 8.92
N MET A 293 -15.25 2.30 9.18
CA MET A 293 -15.82 2.38 10.52
C MET A 293 -15.50 1.14 11.36
N GLU A 294 -15.51 -0.05 10.77
CA GLU A 294 -15.09 -1.30 11.43
C GLU A 294 -13.62 -1.24 11.86
N ARG A 295 -12.74 -0.83 10.95
CA ARG A 295 -11.30 -0.63 11.25
C ARG A 295 -11.09 0.36 12.39
N LEU A 296 -11.83 1.47 12.39
CA LEU A 296 -11.74 2.48 13.44
C LEU A 296 -12.24 1.95 14.78
N ARG A 297 -13.37 1.24 14.83
CA ARG A 297 -13.87 0.61 16.05
C ARG A 297 -12.86 -0.38 16.64
N ALA A 298 -12.31 -1.25 15.79
CA ALA A 298 -11.31 -2.23 16.21
C ALA A 298 -10.03 -1.56 16.75
N ARG A 299 -9.56 -0.47 16.11
CA ARG A 299 -8.33 0.24 16.50
C ARG A 299 -8.49 1.09 17.75
N GLU A 300 -9.60 1.82 17.86
CA GLU A 300 -9.79 2.85 18.90
C GLU A 300 -10.48 2.32 20.15
N GLY A 301 -11.24 1.24 20.06
CA GLY A 301 -11.95 0.67 21.20
C GLY A 301 -12.86 1.72 21.88
N GLU A 302 -12.69 1.92 23.17
CA GLU A 302 -13.47 2.89 23.95
C GLU A 302 -13.35 4.34 23.46
N ARG A 303 -12.24 4.70 22.81
CA ARG A 303 -12.04 6.04 22.26
C ARG A 303 -12.81 6.29 20.96
N PHE A 304 -13.41 5.26 20.37
CA PHE A 304 -14.14 5.37 19.11
C PHE A 304 -15.24 6.42 19.17
N PHE A 305 -15.95 6.56 20.31
CA PHE A 305 -16.96 7.60 20.52
C PHE A 305 -16.42 9.02 20.27
N THR A 306 -15.20 9.31 20.71
CA THR A 306 -14.56 10.61 20.43
C THR A 306 -14.25 10.79 18.94
N PHE A 307 -13.88 9.72 18.23
CA PHE A 307 -13.69 9.78 16.79
C PHE A 307 -15.00 10.06 16.06
N GLU A 308 -16.06 9.35 16.41
CA GLU A 308 -17.38 9.47 15.78
C GLU A 308 -18.02 10.86 16.01
N THR A 309 -17.92 11.38 17.22
CA THR A 309 -18.60 12.63 17.59
C THR A 309 -17.79 13.90 17.34
N ARG A 310 -16.47 13.81 17.18
CA ARG A 310 -15.60 14.98 17.05
C ARG A 310 -14.69 14.92 15.82
N TRP A 311 -13.86 13.89 15.70
CA TRP A 311 -12.81 13.90 14.70
C TRP A 311 -13.31 13.62 13.28
N ILE A 312 -14.23 12.68 13.11
CA ILE A 312 -14.84 12.38 11.82
C ILE A 312 -15.63 13.58 11.26
N PRO A 313 -16.48 14.29 12.05
CA PRO A 313 -17.13 15.50 11.56
C PRO A 313 -16.18 16.62 11.11
N LEU A 314 -15.07 16.86 11.84
CA LEU A 314 -14.06 17.84 11.46
C LEU A 314 -13.34 17.46 10.17
N GLU A 315 -13.00 16.19 10.03
CA GLU A 315 -12.37 15.66 8.83
C GLU A 315 -13.30 15.73 7.61
N LYS A 316 -14.58 15.36 7.79
CA LYS A 316 -15.61 15.45 6.76
C LYS A 316 -15.79 16.89 6.28
N SER A 317 -15.91 17.84 7.21
CA SER A 317 -15.99 19.26 6.89
C SER A 317 -14.79 19.73 6.05
N TYR A 318 -13.58 19.28 6.36
CA TYR A 318 -12.37 19.60 5.60
C TYR A 318 -12.41 19.01 4.20
N LEU A 319 -12.74 17.72 4.08
CA LEU A 319 -12.77 17.02 2.79
C LEU A 319 -13.79 17.61 1.83
N GLU A 320 -14.97 18.00 2.35
CA GLU A 320 -16.06 18.61 1.58
C GLU A 320 -15.78 20.08 1.23
N ALA A 321 -15.32 20.88 2.20
CA ALA A 321 -15.11 22.31 1.98
C ALA A 321 -14.06 22.61 0.91
N TYR A 322 -13.07 21.73 0.76
CA TYR A 322 -11.95 21.92 -0.17
C TYR A 322 -11.95 20.94 -1.35
N ASP A 323 -12.98 20.11 -1.47
CA ASP A 323 -13.11 19.09 -2.53
C ASP A 323 -11.80 18.27 -2.71
N ILE A 324 -11.26 17.79 -1.58
CA ILE A 324 -9.92 17.19 -1.51
C ILE A 324 -9.76 16.01 -2.45
N LYS A 325 -10.80 15.17 -2.57
CA LYS A 325 -10.77 13.97 -3.43
C LYS A 325 -10.62 14.35 -4.91
N SER A 326 -11.41 15.29 -5.40
CA SER A 326 -11.38 15.71 -6.82
C SER A 326 -10.11 16.50 -7.15
N GLY A 327 -9.52 17.16 -6.16
CA GLY A 327 -8.26 17.88 -6.30
C GLY A 327 -7.01 16.98 -6.30
N ALA A 328 -7.13 15.67 -6.06
CA ALA A 328 -6.00 14.75 -6.06
C ALA A 328 -5.62 14.29 -7.47
N ASP A 329 -4.34 14.02 -7.69
CA ASP A 329 -3.82 13.52 -8.96
C ASP A 329 -4.14 12.03 -9.18
N ILE A 330 -4.33 11.28 -8.07
CA ILE A 330 -4.68 9.87 -8.04
C ILE A 330 -5.63 9.62 -6.87
N ALA A 331 -6.68 8.84 -7.09
CA ALA A 331 -7.48 8.22 -6.04
C ALA A 331 -7.13 6.73 -5.96
N LEU A 332 -6.78 6.25 -4.76
CA LEU A 332 -6.49 4.84 -4.49
C LEU A 332 -7.55 4.29 -3.53
N GLU A 333 -8.14 3.17 -3.92
CA GLU A 333 -9.01 2.41 -3.03
C GLU A 333 -8.18 1.38 -2.26
N SER A 334 -8.12 1.52 -0.94
CA SER A 334 -7.45 0.52 -0.12
C SER A 334 -8.37 -0.69 0.06
N GLN A 335 -7.84 -1.87 -0.23
CA GLN A 335 -8.58 -3.12 -0.11
C GLN A 335 -8.82 -3.50 1.36
N PRO A 336 -9.89 -4.29 1.64
CA PRO A 336 -10.08 -4.89 2.94
C PRO A 336 -8.83 -5.68 3.37
N TRP A 337 -8.47 -5.55 4.63
CA TRP A 337 -7.42 -6.37 5.22
C TRP A 337 -8.06 -7.68 5.68
N ALA A 338 -8.16 -8.66 4.79
CA ALA A 338 -8.59 -10.01 5.16
C ALA A 338 -7.53 -10.73 6.01
#